data_7297a2471ea6a131d436a66b765b4850
#
_entry.id   7297a2471ea6a131d436a66b765b4850
#
_cell.length_a   1.000
_cell.length_b   1.000
_cell.length_c   1.000
_cell.angle_alpha   90.00
_cell.angle_beta   90.00
_cell.angle_gamma   90.00
#
_symmetry.space_group_name_H-M   'P 1'
#
loop_
_entity.id
_entity.type
_entity.pdbx_description
1 polymer ?
#
loop_
_entity_poly.entity_id
_entity_poly.type
_entity_poly.pdbx_seq_one_letter_code
_entity_poly.pdbx_strand_id
1 'polypeptide(L)'
;MSIWYRPITLEELDRQSRGSMSEYLDIRFAEIGPDYLRASMPVDHRTVQPFGLLHGGASVTLAETLGSVGANCCVDASRFYCVGQEINANHIRSARNGRVMGTARPIHLGARSHVWEIRIEDERGKLTCISRFTVAVVEAAQPKLLAEDKA
;
A
#
# COMPACT_ATOMS: atom_id res chain seq x y z
N MET A 1 0.04 -21.18 -4.16
CA MET A 1 -0.71 -20.59 -5.30
C MET A 1 -0.69 -19.08 -5.09
N SER A 2 -0.40 -18.28 -6.13
CA SER A 2 -0.34 -16.82 -6.00
C SER A 2 -1.73 -16.21 -6.03
N ILE A 3 -1.96 -15.12 -5.27
CA ILE A 3 -3.21 -14.36 -5.28
C ILE A 3 -3.27 -13.32 -6.42
N TRP A 4 -2.14 -13.03 -7.06
CA TRP A 4 -2.04 -12.01 -8.10
C TRP A 4 -2.70 -12.48 -9.39
N TYR A 5 -3.51 -11.63 -10.01
CA TYR A 5 -4.21 -11.92 -11.26
C TYR A 5 -3.22 -12.26 -12.41
N ARG A 6 -2.07 -11.57 -12.45
CA ARG A 6 -0.95 -11.83 -13.35
C ARG A 6 0.39 -11.66 -12.65
N PRO A 7 1.50 -12.11 -13.24
CA PRO A 7 2.82 -11.75 -12.72
C PRO A 7 3.00 -10.23 -12.66
N ILE A 8 3.55 -9.75 -11.55
CA ILE A 8 3.88 -8.33 -11.30
C ILE A 8 5.34 -8.22 -10.91
N THR A 9 5.95 -7.06 -11.15
CA THR A 9 7.35 -6.80 -10.78
C THR A 9 7.46 -5.54 -9.92
N LEU A 10 8.51 -5.45 -9.10
CA LEU A 10 8.79 -4.26 -8.30
C LEU A 10 8.99 -3.02 -9.17
N GLU A 11 9.67 -3.17 -10.30
CA GLU A 11 9.89 -2.07 -11.26
C GLU A 11 8.56 -1.52 -11.83
N GLU A 12 7.59 -2.41 -12.11
CA GLU A 12 6.26 -1.99 -12.55
C GLU A 12 5.54 -1.19 -11.47
N LEU A 13 5.58 -1.64 -10.21
CA LEU A 13 4.95 -0.96 -9.07
C LEU A 13 5.60 0.41 -8.81
N ASP A 14 6.93 0.49 -8.85
CA ASP A 14 7.66 1.75 -8.68
C ASP A 14 7.36 2.73 -9.81
N ARG A 15 7.26 2.26 -11.05
CA ARG A 15 6.87 3.11 -12.19
C ARG A 15 5.47 3.69 -12.05
N GLN A 16 4.51 2.91 -11.55
CA GLN A 16 3.14 3.37 -11.29
C GLN A 16 3.08 4.45 -10.20
N SER A 17 4.02 4.43 -9.27
CA SER A 17 4.10 5.41 -8.17
C SER A 17 4.62 6.79 -8.61
N ARG A 18 5.19 6.93 -9.81
CA ARG A 18 5.79 8.19 -10.28
C ARG A 18 4.77 9.32 -10.37
N GLY A 19 5.19 10.51 -9.92
CA GLY A 19 4.37 11.72 -9.91
C GLY A 19 3.24 11.69 -8.88
N SER A 20 3.29 10.77 -7.91
CA SER A 20 2.27 10.60 -6.88
C SER A 20 2.78 10.94 -5.48
N MET A 21 1.87 10.96 -4.51
CA MET A 21 2.20 11.11 -3.10
C MET A 21 3.13 9.99 -2.60
N SER A 22 3.00 8.77 -3.15
CA SER A 22 3.87 7.66 -2.79
C SER A 22 5.34 7.93 -3.17
N GLU A 23 5.58 8.50 -4.35
CA GLU A 23 6.94 8.93 -4.74
C GLU A 23 7.45 10.06 -3.85
N TYR A 24 6.63 11.07 -3.57
CA TYR A 24 7.00 12.20 -2.71
C TYR A 24 7.41 11.74 -1.30
N LEU A 25 6.71 10.78 -0.73
CA LEU A 25 7.00 10.19 0.59
C LEU A 25 8.09 9.11 0.54
N ASP A 26 8.69 8.86 -0.61
CA ASP A 26 9.71 7.83 -0.83
C ASP A 26 9.24 6.43 -0.36
N ILE A 27 7.97 6.11 -0.64
CA ILE A 27 7.44 4.76 -0.46
C ILE A 27 8.02 3.89 -1.57
N ARG A 28 8.74 2.83 -1.19
CA ARG A 28 9.41 1.92 -2.12
C ARG A 28 8.94 0.50 -1.91
N PHE A 29 8.44 -0.12 -2.97
CA PHE A 29 8.11 -1.53 -2.94
C PHE A 29 9.39 -2.36 -2.78
N ALA A 30 9.36 -3.35 -1.89
CA ALA A 30 10.54 -4.10 -1.48
C ALA A 30 10.42 -5.59 -1.79
N GLU A 31 9.20 -6.15 -1.74
CA GLU A 31 9.00 -7.58 -1.90
C GLU A 31 7.58 -7.89 -2.36
N ILE A 32 7.46 -8.86 -3.27
CA ILE A 32 6.20 -9.43 -3.73
C ILE A 32 6.21 -10.91 -3.38
N GLY A 33 5.44 -11.30 -2.38
CA GLY A 33 5.24 -12.70 -2.01
C GLY A 33 4.06 -13.34 -2.74
N PRO A 34 3.79 -14.61 -2.48
CA PRO A 34 2.67 -15.29 -3.10
C PRO A 34 1.30 -14.73 -2.66
N ASP A 35 1.23 -14.18 -1.44
CA ASP A 35 0.02 -13.68 -0.79
C ASP A 35 0.23 -12.39 0.01
N TYR A 36 1.33 -11.68 -0.25
CA TYR A 36 1.63 -10.41 0.42
C TYR A 36 2.45 -9.47 -0.44
N LEU A 37 2.38 -8.19 -0.09
CA LEU A 37 3.16 -7.12 -0.68
C LEU A 37 3.84 -6.32 0.44
N ARG A 38 5.13 -5.95 0.23
CA ARG A 38 5.89 -5.15 1.18
C ARG A 38 6.39 -3.87 0.54
N ALA A 39 6.35 -2.78 1.31
CA ALA A 39 6.96 -1.51 0.94
C ALA A 39 7.51 -0.81 2.18
N SER A 40 8.56 -0.04 1.99
CA SER A 40 9.17 0.77 3.05
C SER A 40 8.88 2.25 2.86
N MET A 41 8.92 3.01 3.95
CA MET A 41 8.79 4.47 3.96
C MET A 41 9.76 5.06 4.98
N PRO A 42 10.48 6.17 4.68
CA PRO A 42 11.39 6.79 5.62
C PRO A 42 10.65 7.48 6.78
N VAL A 43 11.32 7.58 7.91
CA VAL A 43 10.93 8.43 9.04
C VAL A 43 11.80 9.67 9.00
N ASP A 44 11.35 10.71 8.28
CA ASP A 44 12.10 11.95 8.04
C ASP A 44 11.18 13.18 8.03
N HIS A 45 11.70 14.34 7.62
CA HIS A 45 10.97 15.61 7.60
C HIS A 45 9.63 15.58 6.84
N ARG A 46 9.42 14.64 5.92
CA ARG A 46 8.19 14.47 5.15
C ARG A 46 7.11 13.70 5.91
N THR A 47 7.52 12.89 6.89
CA THR A 47 6.66 11.87 7.51
C THR A 47 6.55 12.00 9.02
N VAL A 48 7.25 12.95 9.66
CA VAL A 48 7.19 13.15 11.12
C VAL A 48 6.16 14.20 11.52
N GLN A 49 5.64 14.07 12.73
CA GLN A 49 4.79 15.06 13.40
C GLN A 49 5.66 16.02 14.27
N PRO A 50 5.10 17.09 14.88
CA PRO A 50 5.89 18.12 15.58
C PRO A 50 6.83 17.66 16.69
N PHE A 51 6.60 16.49 17.30
CA PHE A 51 7.51 15.90 18.31
C PHE A 51 8.62 15.03 17.71
N GLY A 52 8.79 15.03 16.38
CA GLY A 52 9.81 14.25 15.68
C GLY A 52 9.55 12.74 15.63
N LEU A 53 8.31 12.33 15.81
CA LEU A 53 7.88 10.93 15.68
C LEU A 53 7.18 10.73 14.34
N LEU A 54 7.25 9.51 13.82
CA LEU A 54 6.46 9.12 12.63
C LEU A 54 5.00 9.51 12.83
N HIS A 55 4.47 10.31 11.90
CA HIS A 55 3.08 10.76 11.93
C HIS A 55 2.14 9.58 11.66
N GLY A 56 1.07 9.47 12.46
CA GLY A 56 0.07 8.41 12.27
C GLY A 56 -0.53 8.41 10.87
N GLY A 57 -0.83 9.59 10.32
CA GLY A 57 -1.30 9.73 8.94
C GLY A 57 -0.31 9.23 7.88
N ALA A 58 1.01 9.37 8.12
CA ALA A 58 2.02 8.80 7.22
C ALA A 58 2.01 7.27 7.27
N SER A 59 1.86 6.68 8.45
CA SER A 59 1.67 5.22 8.59
C SER A 59 0.41 4.74 7.85
N VAL A 60 -0.70 5.48 7.97
CA VAL A 60 -1.95 5.18 7.24
C VAL A 60 -1.74 5.29 5.73
N THR A 61 -1.01 6.29 5.26
CA THR A 61 -0.69 6.44 3.83
C THR A 61 0.10 5.24 3.30
N LEU A 62 1.11 4.76 4.03
CA LEU A 62 1.84 3.54 3.65
C LEU A 62 0.91 2.33 3.63
N ALA A 63 0.05 2.18 4.64
CA ALA A 63 -0.89 1.07 4.73
C ALA A 63 -1.91 1.08 3.59
N GLU A 64 -2.51 2.22 3.29
CA GLU A 64 -3.50 2.38 2.21
C GLU A 64 -2.86 2.19 0.83
N THR A 65 -1.65 2.71 0.61
CA THR A 65 -0.88 2.48 -0.61
C THR A 65 -0.66 0.99 -0.86
N LEU A 66 -0.18 0.26 0.13
CA LEU A 66 0.05 -1.18 0.05
C LEU A 66 -1.24 -1.97 -0.24
N GLY A 67 -2.30 -1.67 0.51
CA GLY A 67 -3.58 -2.35 0.35
C GLY A 67 -4.25 -2.05 -0.99
N SER A 68 -4.19 -0.79 -1.47
CA SER A 68 -4.73 -0.38 -2.77
C SER A 68 -3.99 -1.04 -3.93
N VAL A 69 -2.66 -1.02 -3.91
CA VAL A 69 -1.85 -1.65 -4.95
C VAL A 69 -2.06 -3.16 -4.94
N GLY A 70 -2.02 -3.79 -3.75
CA GLY A 70 -2.28 -5.21 -3.60
C GLY A 70 -3.66 -5.62 -4.15
N ALA A 71 -4.70 -4.86 -3.81
CA ALA A 71 -6.06 -5.13 -4.30
C ALA A 71 -6.17 -5.02 -5.83
N ASN A 72 -5.59 -3.97 -6.42
CA ASN A 72 -5.59 -3.80 -7.88
C ASN A 72 -4.77 -4.88 -8.60
N CYS A 73 -3.73 -5.43 -7.98
CA CYS A 73 -2.97 -6.55 -8.54
C CYS A 73 -3.73 -7.90 -8.48
N CYS A 74 -4.80 -8.01 -7.69
CA CYS A 74 -5.61 -9.22 -7.55
C CYS A 74 -6.78 -9.30 -8.55
N VAL A 75 -7.06 -8.25 -9.32
CA VAL A 75 -8.19 -8.18 -10.25
C VAL A 75 -7.72 -8.06 -11.70
N ASP A 76 -8.60 -8.44 -12.63
CA ASP A 76 -8.40 -8.17 -14.06
C ASP A 76 -8.56 -6.67 -14.33
N ALA A 77 -7.44 -5.96 -14.51
CA ALA A 77 -7.42 -4.51 -14.73
C ALA A 77 -8.11 -4.08 -16.05
N SER A 78 -8.37 -5.00 -16.98
CA SER A 78 -9.17 -4.70 -18.19
C SER A 78 -10.66 -4.57 -17.88
N ARG A 79 -11.11 -5.10 -16.74
CA ARG A 79 -12.53 -5.14 -16.36
C ARG A 79 -12.83 -4.46 -15.01
N PHE A 80 -11.86 -4.43 -14.11
CA PHE A 80 -12.07 -3.98 -12.74
C PHE A 80 -10.95 -3.07 -12.26
N TYR A 81 -11.29 -2.21 -11.32
CA TYR A 81 -10.32 -1.49 -10.49
C TYR A 81 -10.80 -1.46 -9.04
N CYS A 82 -9.87 -1.25 -8.12
CA CYS A 82 -10.17 -1.22 -6.71
C CYS A 82 -10.04 0.20 -6.15
N VAL A 83 -11.00 0.61 -5.33
CA VAL A 83 -10.99 1.91 -4.63
C VAL A 83 -11.18 1.74 -3.13
N GLY A 84 -10.44 2.51 -2.34
CA GLY A 84 -10.55 2.49 -0.90
C GLY A 84 -11.93 2.96 -0.42
N GLN A 85 -12.45 2.29 0.59
CA GLN A 85 -13.71 2.62 1.24
C GLN A 85 -13.51 3.00 2.71
N GLU A 86 -12.71 2.27 3.44
CA GLU A 86 -12.47 2.50 4.86
C GLU A 86 -11.07 2.00 5.24
N ILE A 87 -10.39 2.75 6.05
CA ILE A 87 -9.14 2.34 6.69
C ILE A 87 -9.17 2.70 8.18
N ASN A 88 -8.76 1.78 9.02
CA ASN A 88 -8.51 2.04 10.42
C ASN A 88 -7.09 1.62 10.80
N ALA A 89 -6.53 2.26 11.82
CA ALA A 89 -5.18 2.00 12.27
C ALA A 89 -5.05 2.15 13.77
N ASN A 90 -4.25 1.27 14.37
CA ASN A 90 -3.79 1.39 15.74
C ASN A 90 -2.28 1.66 15.72
N HIS A 91 -1.88 2.83 16.24
CA HIS A 91 -0.49 3.20 16.41
C HIS A 91 0.02 2.68 17.76
N ILE A 92 0.86 1.64 17.71
CA ILE A 92 1.23 0.84 18.87
C ILE A 92 2.54 1.33 19.46
N ARG A 93 3.49 1.75 18.59
CA ARG A 93 4.82 2.18 19.00
C ARG A 93 5.31 3.32 18.10
N SER A 94 6.00 4.28 18.69
CA SER A 94 6.62 5.37 17.94
C SER A 94 7.87 4.93 17.18
N ALA A 95 8.11 5.51 16.00
CA ALA A 95 9.37 5.47 15.29
C ALA A 95 9.93 6.90 15.14
N ARG A 96 11.26 7.08 15.26
CA ARG A 96 11.92 8.39 15.25
C ARG A 96 12.85 8.62 14.07
N ASN A 97 13.37 7.56 13.47
CA ASN A 97 14.36 7.60 12.41
C ASN A 97 14.34 6.29 11.62
N GLY A 98 15.20 6.20 10.61
CA GLY A 98 15.31 5.02 9.76
C GLY A 98 14.14 4.89 8.80
N ARG A 99 13.74 3.68 8.54
CA ARG A 99 12.58 3.35 7.71
C ARG A 99 11.63 2.42 8.45
N VAL A 100 10.36 2.51 8.13
CA VAL A 100 9.38 1.49 8.52
C VAL A 100 9.04 0.62 7.32
N MET A 101 8.71 -0.64 7.59
CA MET A 101 8.34 -1.63 6.58
C MET A 101 6.90 -2.06 6.80
N GLY A 102 6.06 -1.78 5.82
CA GLY A 102 4.69 -2.28 5.77
C GLY A 102 4.61 -3.63 5.06
N THR A 103 3.77 -4.51 5.57
CA THR A 103 3.42 -5.79 4.94
C THR A 103 1.90 -5.89 4.86
N ALA A 104 1.35 -5.93 3.64
CA ALA A 104 -0.07 -6.11 3.40
C ALA A 104 -0.38 -7.57 3.05
N ARG A 105 -1.39 -8.15 3.71
CA ARG A 105 -1.94 -9.48 3.42
C ARG A 105 -3.46 -9.40 3.33
N PRO A 106 -4.10 -10.11 2.38
CA PRO A 106 -5.54 -10.14 2.32
C PRO A 106 -6.12 -10.96 3.49
N ILE A 107 -7.17 -10.43 4.10
CA ILE A 107 -8.07 -11.16 5.00
C ILE A 107 -9.20 -11.78 4.16
N HIS A 108 -9.66 -11.04 3.15
CA HIS A 108 -10.76 -11.45 2.27
C HIS A 108 -10.53 -10.90 0.86
N LEU A 109 -10.68 -11.76 -0.14
CA LEU A 109 -10.69 -11.40 -1.56
C LEU A 109 -12.03 -11.84 -2.16
N GLY A 110 -13.00 -10.94 -2.18
CA GLY A 110 -14.33 -11.18 -2.73
C GLY A 110 -14.53 -10.52 -4.10
N ALA A 111 -15.59 -10.90 -4.80
CA ALA A 111 -15.90 -10.36 -6.13
C ALA A 111 -16.25 -8.86 -6.12
N ARG A 112 -16.69 -8.30 -4.99
CA ARG A 112 -17.13 -6.91 -4.86
C ARG A 112 -16.37 -6.11 -3.80
N SER A 113 -15.62 -6.78 -2.94
CA SER A 113 -14.83 -6.13 -1.89
C SER A 113 -13.63 -6.98 -1.50
N HIS A 114 -12.54 -6.33 -1.13
CA HIS A 114 -11.40 -6.95 -0.46
C HIS A 114 -11.22 -6.33 0.92
N VAL A 115 -10.70 -7.10 1.86
CA VAL A 115 -10.26 -6.62 3.18
C VAL A 115 -8.82 -7.05 3.38
N TRP A 116 -7.98 -6.09 3.74
CA TRP A 116 -6.55 -6.28 3.92
C TRP A 116 -6.13 -5.97 5.35
N GLU A 117 -5.22 -6.75 5.90
CA GLU A 117 -4.44 -6.41 7.08
C GLU A 117 -3.09 -5.83 6.63
N ILE A 118 -2.67 -4.73 7.25
CA ILE A 118 -1.34 -4.16 7.03
C ILE A 118 -0.63 -4.02 8.37
N ARG A 119 0.53 -4.63 8.48
CA ARG A 119 1.41 -4.53 9.64
C ARG A 119 2.60 -3.67 9.27
N ILE A 120 2.89 -2.66 10.09
CA ILE A 120 4.05 -1.78 9.87
C ILE A 120 5.01 -1.98 11.05
N GLU A 121 6.26 -2.24 10.73
CA GLU A 121 7.32 -2.55 11.67
C GLU A 121 8.51 -1.60 11.48
N ASP A 122 9.23 -1.32 12.56
CA ASP A 122 10.50 -0.59 12.52
C ASP A 122 11.65 -1.50 12.03
N GLU A 123 12.85 -0.94 11.87
CA GLU A 123 14.05 -1.68 11.41
C GLU A 123 14.47 -2.82 12.35
N ARG A 124 13.94 -2.85 13.58
CA ARG A 124 14.16 -3.92 14.56
C ARG A 124 13.08 -5.00 14.52
N GLY A 125 12.15 -4.90 13.56
CA GLY A 125 11.01 -5.81 13.45
C GLY A 125 9.95 -5.62 14.52
N LYS A 126 9.92 -4.45 15.20
CA LYS A 126 8.90 -4.16 16.21
C LYS A 126 7.70 -3.48 15.57
N LEU A 127 6.51 -4.02 15.83
CA LEU A 127 5.26 -3.48 15.34
C LEU A 127 5.05 -2.03 15.81
N THR A 128 4.91 -1.12 14.85
CA THR A 128 4.63 0.31 15.08
C THR A 128 3.16 0.64 14.82
N CYS A 129 2.56 -0.01 13.82
CA CYS A 129 1.17 0.19 13.45
C CYS A 129 0.56 -1.10 12.91
N ILE A 130 -0.71 -1.33 13.23
CA ILE A 130 -1.54 -2.33 12.57
C ILE A 130 -2.79 -1.66 12.01
N SER A 131 -3.13 -2.01 10.78
CA SER A 131 -4.20 -1.39 10.02
C SER A 131 -5.06 -2.44 9.34
N ARG A 132 -6.36 -2.13 9.18
CA ARG A 132 -7.26 -2.86 8.31
C ARG A 132 -7.82 -1.92 7.26
N PHE A 133 -7.79 -2.37 6.02
CA PHE A 133 -8.20 -1.59 4.86
C PHE A 133 -9.23 -2.35 4.04
N THR A 134 -10.36 -1.71 3.79
CA THR A 134 -11.46 -2.24 2.97
C THR A 134 -11.51 -1.49 1.64
N VAL A 135 -11.58 -2.22 0.55
CA VAL A 135 -11.70 -1.68 -0.81
C VAL A 135 -12.93 -2.26 -1.51
N ALA A 136 -13.56 -1.46 -2.36
CA ALA A 136 -14.54 -1.92 -3.33
C ALA A 136 -13.85 -2.35 -4.62
N VAL A 137 -14.33 -3.44 -5.20
CA VAL A 137 -14.01 -3.86 -6.57
C VAL A 137 -15.09 -3.29 -7.48
N VAL A 138 -14.69 -2.39 -8.38
CA VAL A 138 -15.58 -1.64 -9.25
C VAL A 138 -15.36 -2.07 -10.69
N GLU A 139 -16.46 -2.28 -11.42
CA GLU A 139 -16.41 -2.60 -12.85
C GLU A 139 -16.01 -1.34 -13.64
N ALA A 140 -14.99 -1.43 -14.47
CA ALA A 140 -14.54 -0.32 -15.32
C ALA A 140 -15.51 -0.13 -16.49
N ALA A 141 -16.20 1.00 -16.52
CA ALA A 141 -17.10 1.36 -17.61
C ALA A 141 -16.37 1.54 -18.96
N GLN A 142 -15.08 1.91 -18.93
CA GLN A 142 -14.07 1.83 -19.98
C GLN A 142 -12.68 1.86 -19.32
N PRO A 143 -11.71 1.04 -19.73
CA PRO A 143 -10.37 1.10 -19.17
C PRO A 143 -9.66 2.38 -19.65
N LYS A 144 -9.70 3.46 -18.87
CA LYS A 144 -8.74 4.55 -19.03
C LYS A 144 -7.46 4.15 -18.30
N LEU A 145 -6.50 3.64 -19.06
CA LEU A 145 -5.12 3.54 -18.61
C LEU A 145 -4.58 4.97 -18.42
N LEU A 146 -4.33 5.37 -17.18
CA LEU A 146 -3.69 6.67 -16.83
C LEU A 146 -2.23 6.78 -17.32
N ALA A 147 -1.72 5.81 -18.06
CA ALA A 147 -0.32 5.70 -18.45
C ALA A 147 0.03 6.33 -19.82
N GLU A 148 -0.93 6.81 -20.61
CA GLU A 148 -0.64 7.32 -21.97
C GLU A 148 -0.49 8.83 -22.07
N ASP A 149 -0.82 9.62 -21.02
CA ASP A 149 -0.77 11.08 -21.06
C ASP A 149 0.47 11.70 -20.39
N LYS A 150 1.50 10.91 -20.05
CA LYS A 150 2.75 11.42 -19.47
C LYS A 150 3.96 11.04 -20.32
N ALA A 151 3.90 11.41 -21.63
CA ALA A 151 5.09 11.49 -22.49
C ALA A 151 5.77 12.84 -22.32
#